data_ee0244c2526bbe5a2aa197abe503a1e3
#
_entry.id   ee0244c2526bbe5a2aa197abe503a1e3
#
_cell.length_a   1.000
_cell.length_b   1.000
_cell.length_c   1.000
_cell.angle_alpha   90.00
_cell.angle_beta   90.00
_cell.angle_gamma   90.00
#
_symmetry.space_group_name_H-M   'P 1'
#
loop_
_entity.id
_entity.type
_entity.pdbx_description
1 polymer ?
#
loop_
_entity_poly.entity_id
_entity_poly.type
_entity_poly.pdbx_seq_one_letter_code
_entity_poly.pdbx_strand_id
1 'polypeptide(L)'
;MTETKNSKMLDEGGKSVVALMAALMAAIFAFQLNASMLSPALTTMRVELNTTDAQIGLTQTVFFTSCAVFSLFLPRLGDLIGRKKVLLGILVLTALGCVVSALAVNVPMLMIGRVIQGVAGPIVPMTLIMLHAKVTEDKKYAKLMAILTSVNGGIGGVDAILGGWLAGTFGFRSVFWVMVGVAVLAIVLVFVYAEESTASETPKMDWVGVVSLAAAFLAAYLAINEIQKLGSANWALVAVEIVIAAVLFVVFWNVEKRQKAPMVTTHYLKQRRTWGSAADHPAYHDRRVRHHERYRACSRSGSQSRAGMSASVVSFATLTPYALIGLAFGPVAGVLASKFGYRAVLRTGLIVSVVGVLFGIFVCNVPSIWALVVMSLALGVSYAGTANIMLNGLGIVLSPEDNPGYLPGLNSGAFNLGAGLSYAVLYAAQNAFTASGGATSGYIAAMVGGVILLGLAFCASLLIPKPGEQK
;
A
#
# COMPACT_ATOMS: atom_id res chain seq x y z
N MET A 1 5.70 43.17 11.14
CA MET A 1 5.66 41.85 11.84
C MET A 1 5.25 40.68 10.98
N THR A 2 4.91 40.86 9.71
CA THR A 2 4.49 39.80 8.75
C THR A 2 5.64 39.27 7.87
N GLU A 3 6.74 40.00 7.72
CA GLU A 3 7.90 39.55 6.92
C GLU A 3 8.80 38.53 7.60
N THR A 4 8.85 38.55 8.94
CA THR A 4 9.71 37.62 9.72
C THR A 4 9.18 36.21 9.81
N LYS A 5 7.93 35.94 9.42
CA LYS A 5 7.35 34.60 9.45
C LYS A 5 7.64 33.80 8.16
N ASN A 6 7.85 34.51 7.04
CA ASN A 6 8.19 33.87 5.75
C ASN A 6 9.68 33.55 5.64
N SER A 7 10.57 34.28 6.32
CA SER A 7 12.02 34.02 6.24
C SER A 7 12.46 32.73 6.96
N LYS A 8 11.70 32.26 7.97
CA LYS A 8 11.96 30.99 8.66
C LYS A 8 11.54 29.71 7.90
N MET A 9 10.89 29.85 6.74
CA MET A 9 10.59 28.74 5.82
C MET A 9 11.66 28.54 4.73
N LEU A 10 12.56 29.50 4.58
CA LEU A 10 13.70 29.42 3.67
C LEU A 10 14.92 29.00 4.48
N ASP A 11 15.36 27.77 4.33
CA ASP A 11 16.62 27.29 4.89
C ASP A 11 17.78 27.91 4.08
N GLU A 12 18.81 28.39 4.76
CA GLU A 12 19.94 29.05 4.12
C GLU A 12 20.62 28.12 3.11
N GLY A 13 20.39 28.36 1.82
CA GLY A 13 21.04 27.68 0.70
C GLY A 13 20.27 26.56 -0.02
N GLY A 14 19.04 26.25 0.36
CA GLY A 14 18.25 25.16 -0.25
C GLY A 14 16.93 25.60 -0.86
N LYS A 15 16.35 24.73 -1.70
CA LYS A 15 14.99 24.87 -2.24
C LYS A 15 13.99 24.81 -1.08
N SER A 16 12.91 25.61 -1.17
CA SER A 16 11.87 25.70 -0.14
C SER A 16 11.31 24.32 0.24
N VAL A 17 11.14 24.05 1.55
CA VAL A 17 10.48 22.85 2.06
C VAL A 17 9.09 22.67 1.45
N VAL A 18 8.39 23.76 1.18
CA VAL A 18 7.04 23.71 0.54
C VAL A 18 7.15 23.19 -0.89
N ALA A 19 8.14 23.62 -1.66
CA ALA A 19 8.35 23.15 -3.03
C ALA A 19 8.76 21.66 -3.06
N LEU A 20 9.62 21.24 -2.12
CA LEU A 20 9.93 19.82 -1.94
C LEU A 20 8.67 19.02 -1.58
N MET A 21 7.86 19.48 -0.64
CA MET A 21 6.61 18.83 -0.28
C MET A 21 5.68 18.65 -1.49
N ALA A 22 5.53 19.66 -2.33
CA ALA A 22 4.73 19.59 -3.55
C ALA A 22 5.26 18.51 -4.52
N ALA A 23 6.59 18.44 -4.71
CA ALA A 23 7.21 17.43 -5.55
C ALA A 23 7.02 16.00 -4.98
N LEU A 24 7.22 15.81 -3.68
CA LEU A 24 7.02 14.53 -3.02
C LEU A 24 5.54 14.11 -3.02
N MET A 25 4.61 15.05 -2.86
CA MET A 25 3.17 14.78 -2.99
C MET A 25 2.81 14.33 -4.40
N ALA A 26 3.33 14.98 -5.44
CA ALA A 26 3.09 14.57 -6.82
C ALA A 26 3.60 13.14 -7.10
N ALA A 27 4.76 12.77 -6.54
CA ALA A 27 5.27 11.41 -6.64
C ALA A 27 4.35 10.41 -5.92
N ILE A 28 3.85 10.72 -4.73
CA ILE A 28 2.87 9.90 -4.00
C ILE A 28 1.57 9.76 -4.81
N PHE A 29 1.11 10.83 -5.46
CA PHE A 29 -0.05 10.77 -6.35
C PHE A 29 0.16 9.79 -7.49
N ALA A 30 1.33 9.83 -8.15
CA ALA A 30 1.65 8.89 -9.22
C ALA A 30 1.57 7.42 -8.76
N PHE A 31 2.02 7.09 -7.55
CA PHE A 31 1.87 5.76 -6.97
C PHE A 31 0.40 5.43 -6.64
N GLN A 32 -0.28 6.32 -5.93
CA GLN A 32 -1.61 6.05 -5.39
C GLN A 32 -2.65 5.87 -6.50
N LEU A 33 -2.60 6.66 -7.57
CA LEU A 33 -3.48 6.48 -8.73
C LEU A 33 -3.31 5.07 -9.34
N ASN A 34 -2.08 4.57 -9.45
CA ASN A 34 -1.82 3.21 -9.94
C ASN A 34 -2.35 2.12 -8.99
N ALA A 35 -2.44 2.40 -7.69
CA ALA A 35 -2.91 1.45 -6.69
C ALA A 35 -4.44 1.39 -6.59
N SER A 36 -5.17 2.52 -6.70
CA SER A 36 -6.60 2.59 -6.36
C SER A 36 -7.52 3.01 -7.50
N MET A 37 -7.10 3.87 -8.41
CA MET A 37 -7.94 4.45 -9.46
C MET A 37 -8.51 3.40 -10.44
N LEU A 38 -7.81 2.28 -10.62
CA LEU A 38 -8.24 1.21 -11.53
C LEU A 38 -9.36 0.34 -10.99
N SER A 39 -9.59 0.31 -9.67
CA SER A 39 -10.58 -0.58 -9.07
C SER A 39 -11.97 -0.48 -9.70
N PRO A 40 -12.56 0.71 -9.94
CA PRO A 40 -13.84 0.82 -10.64
C PRO A 40 -13.75 0.53 -12.15
N ALA A 41 -12.57 0.68 -12.76
CA ALA A 41 -12.35 0.43 -14.18
C ALA A 41 -12.22 -1.06 -14.56
N LEU A 42 -12.00 -1.95 -13.57
CA LEU A 42 -11.78 -3.38 -13.81
C LEU A 42 -12.90 -4.03 -14.64
N THR A 43 -14.13 -3.60 -14.44
CA THR A 43 -15.29 -4.12 -15.20
C THR A 43 -15.22 -3.72 -16.67
N THR A 44 -14.86 -2.47 -16.96
CA THR A 44 -14.69 -1.96 -18.33
C THR A 44 -13.52 -2.66 -19.01
N MET A 45 -12.39 -2.84 -18.29
CA MET A 45 -11.23 -3.59 -18.78
C MET A 45 -11.59 -5.04 -19.16
N ARG A 46 -12.40 -5.72 -18.35
CA ARG A 46 -12.87 -7.07 -18.64
C ARG A 46 -13.65 -7.14 -19.94
N VAL A 47 -14.56 -6.20 -20.15
CA VAL A 47 -15.40 -6.14 -21.35
C VAL A 47 -14.56 -5.81 -22.57
N GLU A 48 -13.75 -4.75 -22.51
CA GLU A 48 -12.95 -4.29 -23.66
C GLU A 48 -11.83 -5.26 -24.07
N LEU A 49 -11.26 -6.02 -23.12
CA LEU A 49 -10.22 -7.02 -23.39
C LEU A 49 -10.83 -8.44 -23.59
N ASN A 50 -12.15 -8.57 -23.57
CA ASN A 50 -12.88 -9.83 -23.73
C ASN A 50 -12.31 -10.96 -22.86
N THR A 51 -12.24 -10.71 -21.54
CA THR A 51 -11.55 -11.59 -20.60
C THR A 51 -12.41 -11.88 -19.34
N THR A 52 -11.88 -12.65 -18.40
CA THR A 52 -12.58 -13.05 -17.17
C THR A 52 -12.25 -12.11 -16.00
N ASP A 53 -13.14 -12.06 -14.99
CA ASP A 53 -12.91 -11.32 -13.74
C ASP A 53 -11.64 -11.81 -13.03
N ALA A 54 -11.33 -13.11 -13.09
CA ALA A 54 -10.11 -13.69 -12.51
C ALA A 54 -8.84 -13.16 -13.18
N GLN A 55 -8.80 -13.12 -14.51
CA GLN A 55 -7.63 -12.61 -15.25
C GLN A 55 -7.41 -11.12 -15.03
N ILE A 56 -8.47 -10.33 -14.94
CA ILE A 56 -8.36 -8.90 -14.62
C ILE A 56 -7.94 -8.69 -13.15
N GLY A 57 -8.48 -9.47 -12.22
CA GLY A 57 -8.04 -9.46 -10.81
C GLY A 57 -6.54 -9.75 -10.65
N LEU A 58 -6.02 -10.71 -11.43
CA LEU A 58 -4.57 -11.02 -11.46
C LEU A 58 -3.71 -9.82 -11.83
N THR A 59 -4.17 -8.92 -12.69
CA THR A 59 -3.39 -7.72 -13.06
C THR A 59 -3.12 -6.82 -11.85
N GLN A 60 -4.07 -6.70 -10.91
CA GLN A 60 -3.89 -5.96 -9.67
C GLN A 60 -2.92 -6.68 -8.73
N THR A 61 -3.05 -7.99 -8.63
CA THR A 61 -2.19 -8.79 -7.76
C THR A 61 -0.74 -8.76 -8.25
N VAL A 62 -0.52 -8.86 -9.56
CA VAL A 62 0.80 -8.71 -10.19
C VAL A 62 1.42 -7.35 -9.88
N PHE A 63 0.63 -6.28 -9.96
CA PHE A 63 1.10 -4.93 -9.58
C PHE A 63 1.57 -4.87 -8.13
N PHE A 64 0.75 -5.29 -7.17
CA PHE A 64 1.11 -5.24 -5.75
C PHE A 64 2.28 -6.16 -5.40
N THR A 65 2.38 -7.34 -6.03
CA THR A 65 3.53 -8.24 -5.86
C THR A 65 4.81 -7.59 -6.36
N SER A 66 4.77 -6.96 -7.54
CA SER A 66 5.89 -6.19 -8.07
C SER A 66 6.24 -5.02 -7.15
N CYS A 67 5.24 -4.29 -6.62
CA CYS A 67 5.46 -3.24 -5.63
C CYS A 67 6.19 -3.77 -4.39
N ALA A 68 5.81 -4.93 -3.88
CA ALA A 68 6.45 -5.54 -2.74
C ALA A 68 7.93 -5.85 -3.02
N VAL A 69 8.21 -6.50 -4.14
CA VAL A 69 9.57 -6.85 -4.56
C VAL A 69 10.45 -5.61 -4.69
N PHE A 70 10.00 -4.61 -5.43
CA PHE A 70 10.77 -3.38 -5.65
C PHE A 70 10.95 -2.55 -4.37
N SER A 71 10.01 -2.60 -3.43
CA SER A 71 10.12 -1.91 -2.15
C SER A 71 11.23 -2.44 -1.25
N LEU A 72 11.68 -3.66 -1.45
CA LEU A 72 12.71 -4.27 -0.64
C LEU A 72 14.12 -3.70 -0.91
N PHE A 73 14.42 -3.34 -2.15
CA PHE A 73 15.78 -2.96 -2.52
C PHE A 73 15.96 -1.55 -3.10
N LEU A 74 14.94 -0.97 -3.72
CA LEU A 74 15.09 0.36 -4.33
C LEU A 74 15.37 1.49 -3.32
N PRO A 75 14.83 1.48 -2.08
CA PRO A 75 15.25 2.45 -1.07
C PRO A 75 16.76 2.37 -0.77
N ARG A 76 17.29 1.14 -0.66
CA ARG A 76 18.73 0.92 -0.45
C ARG A 76 19.54 1.36 -1.67
N LEU A 77 19.06 1.10 -2.87
CA LEU A 77 19.68 1.61 -4.09
C LEU A 77 19.75 3.14 -4.09
N GLY A 78 18.70 3.80 -3.60
CA GLY A 78 18.66 5.26 -3.42
C GLY A 78 19.74 5.77 -2.47
N ASP A 79 20.03 5.05 -1.40
CA ASP A 79 21.11 5.40 -0.47
C ASP A 79 22.52 5.26 -1.12
N LEU A 80 22.67 4.32 -2.07
CA LEU A 80 23.96 4.05 -2.75
C LEU A 80 24.26 4.99 -3.92
N ILE A 81 23.27 5.31 -4.75
CA ILE A 81 23.50 6.07 -6.00
C ILE A 81 22.82 7.44 -6.05
N GLY A 82 22.08 7.78 -4.99
CA GLY A 82 21.33 9.02 -4.85
C GLY A 82 19.82 8.82 -4.91
N ARG A 83 19.14 9.34 -3.91
CA ARG A 83 17.68 9.15 -3.73
C ARG A 83 16.85 9.84 -4.81
N LYS A 84 17.25 11.05 -5.23
CA LYS A 84 16.58 11.77 -6.32
C LYS A 84 16.68 11.01 -7.65
N LYS A 85 17.86 10.51 -7.98
CA LYS A 85 18.09 9.74 -9.22
C LYS A 85 17.22 8.49 -9.26
N VAL A 86 17.16 7.74 -8.14
CA VAL A 86 16.35 6.52 -8.06
C VAL A 86 14.86 6.87 -8.10
N LEU A 87 14.40 7.91 -7.40
CA LEU A 87 13.00 8.33 -7.45
C LEU A 87 12.57 8.76 -8.86
N LEU A 88 13.42 9.51 -9.58
CA LEU A 88 13.18 9.86 -10.98
C LEU A 88 13.12 8.62 -11.88
N GLY A 89 14.05 7.67 -11.71
CA GLY A 89 14.02 6.40 -12.45
C GLY A 89 12.72 5.61 -12.19
N ILE A 90 12.26 5.54 -10.96
CA ILE A 90 10.98 4.92 -10.58
C ILE A 90 9.82 5.61 -11.30
N LEU A 91 9.74 6.94 -11.26
CA LEU A 91 8.66 7.70 -11.89
C LEU A 91 8.65 7.53 -13.43
N VAL A 92 9.82 7.53 -14.07
CA VAL A 92 9.94 7.29 -15.51
C VAL A 92 9.46 5.88 -15.87
N LEU A 93 9.91 4.85 -15.14
CA LEU A 93 9.47 3.48 -15.37
C LEU A 93 7.96 3.32 -15.11
N THR A 94 7.43 3.98 -14.07
CA THR A 94 5.99 4.00 -13.79
C THR A 94 5.21 4.60 -14.96
N ALA A 95 5.67 5.73 -15.49
CA ALA A 95 5.05 6.36 -16.67
C ALA A 95 5.08 5.44 -17.90
N LEU A 96 6.22 4.80 -18.17
CA LEU A 96 6.36 3.82 -19.25
C LEU A 96 5.40 2.62 -19.05
N GLY A 97 5.28 2.09 -17.84
CA GLY A 97 4.34 1.03 -17.52
C GLY A 97 2.89 1.45 -17.73
N CYS A 98 2.54 2.71 -17.43
CA CYS A 98 1.22 3.27 -17.72
C CYS A 98 0.98 3.37 -19.23
N VAL A 99 1.96 3.80 -20.02
CA VAL A 99 1.87 3.83 -21.49
C VAL A 99 1.65 2.41 -22.06
N VAL A 100 2.44 1.43 -21.62
CA VAL A 100 2.25 0.02 -22.04
C VAL A 100 0.85 -0.47 -21.71
N SER A 101 0.34 -0.15 -20.52
CA SER A 101 -1.02 -0.53 -20.11
C SER A 101 -2.11 0.20 -20.88
N ALA A 102 -1.90 1.49 -21.23
CA ALA A 102 -2.83 2.26 -22.06
C ALA A 102 -2.94 1.71 -23.48
N LEU A 103 -1.83 1.19 -24.01
CA LEU A 103 -1.77 0.58 -25.34
C LEU A 103 -2.10 -0.91 -25.35
N ALA A 104 -2.45 -1.51 -24.20
CA ALA A 104 -2.68 -2.93 -24.10
C ALA A 104 -3.88 -3.37 -24.96
N VAL A 105 -3.64 -4.36 -25.81
CA VAL A 105 -4.63 -5.01 -26.67
C VAL A 105 -5.08 -6.36 -26.14
N ASN A 106 -4.36 -6.89 -25.14
CA ASN A 106 -4.64 -8.15 -24.48
C ASN A 106 -4.16 -8.15 -23.02
N VAL A 107 -4.60 -9.15 -22.25
CA VAL A 107 -4.26 -9.29 -20.83
C VAL A 107 -2.74 -9.46 -20.57
N PRO A 108 -1.99 -10.29 -21.34
CA PRO A 108 -0.55 -10.40 -21.15
C PRO A 108 0.20 -9.07 -21.27
N MET A 109 -0.12 -8.25 -22.27
CA MET A 109 0.48 -6.92 -22.43
C MET A 109 0.13 -6.00 -21.26
N LEU A 110 -1.12 -6.05 -20.80
CA LEU A 110 -1.54 -5.32 -19.60
C LEU A 110 -0.76 -5.78 -18.37
N MET A 111 -0.55 -7.08 -18.18
CA MET A 111 0.24 -7.62 -17.07
C MET A 111 1.69 -7.12 -17.11
N ILE A 112 2.32 -7.08 -18.28
CA ILE A 112 3.68 -6.52 -18.44
C ILE A 112 3.68 -5.05 -17.97
N GLY A 113 2.72 -4.25 -18.43
CA GLY A 113 2.59 -2.87 -17.97
C GLY A 113 2.43 -2.77 -16.44
N ARG A 114 1.62 -3.66 -15.83
CA ARG A 114 1.41 -3.70 -14.37
C ARG A 114 2.66 -4.12 -13.60
N VAL A 115 3.47 -5.07 -14.12
CA VAL A 115 4.78 -5.40 -13.54
C VAL A 115 5.69 -4.18 -13.51
N ILE A 116 5.79 -3.47 -14.65
CA ILE A 116 6.63 -2.27 -14.75
C ILE A 116 6.13 -1.17 -13.80
N GLN A 117 4.82 -0.93 -13.72
CA GLN A 117 4.22 0.03 -12.79
C GLN A 117 4.51 -0.31 -11.32
N GLY A 118 4.71 -1.59 -10.99
CA GLY A 118 5.05 -2.04 -9.65
C GLY A 118 6.37 -1.46 -9.10
N VAL A 119 7.23 -0.93 -9.95
CA VAL A 119 8.43 -0.18 -9.54
C VAL A 119 8.07 1.01 -8.63
N ALA A 120 6.83 1.52 -8.71
CA ALA A 120 6.32 2.61 -7.88
C ALA A 120 6.16 2.25 -6.39
N GLY A 121 6.24 0.96 -5.99
CA GLY A 121 6.03 0.51 -4.61
C GLY A 121 6.80 1.30 -3.54
N PRO A 122 8.08 1.58 -3.69
CA PRO A 122 8.89 2.30 -2.70
C PRO A 122 8.74 3.83 -2.73
N ILE A 123 7.89 4.42 -3.56
CA ILE A 123 7.75 5.89 -3.65
C ILE A 123 7.43 6.51 -2.28
N VAL A 124 6.46 5.94 -1.55
CA VAL A 124 6.07 6.48 -0.25
C VAL A 124 7.24 6.46 0.76
N PRO A 125 7.90 5.33 1.06
CA PRO A 125 9.03 5.36 1.98
C PRO A 125 10.17 6.24 1.50
N MET A 126 10.48 6.27 0.20
CA MET A 126 11.55 7.12 -0.32
C MET A 126 11.25 8.61 -0.14
N THR A 127 10.01 9.03 -0.38
CA THR A 127 9.60 10.42 -0.16
C THR A 127 9.69 10.82 1.31
N LEU A 128 9.33 9.91 2.23
CA LEU A 128 9.43 10.17 3.67
C LEU A 128 10.89 10.25 4.14
N ILE A 129 11.77 9.40 3.60
CA ILE A 129 13.22 9.45 3.90
C ILE A 129 13.82 10.75 3.37
N MET A 130 13.47 11.19 2.15
CA MET A 130 13.93 12.46 1.58
C MET A 130 13.43 13.66 2.39
N LEU A 131 12.20 13.62 2.89
CA LEU A 131 11.65 14.64 3.77
C LEU A 131 12.43 14.68 5.11
N HIS A 132 12.71 13.52 5.70
CA HIS A 132 13.44 13.40 6.96
C HIS A 132 14.86 13.94 6.85
N ALA A 133 15.54 13.70 5.73
CA ALA A 133 16.87 14.24 5.46
C ALA A 133 16.90 15.79 5.39
N LYS A 134 15.78 16.43 4.98
CA LYS A 134 15.68 17.89 4.88
C LYS A 134 15.14 18.55 6.14
N VAL A 135 14.33 17.84 6.93
CA VAL A 135 13.65 18.35 8.12
C VAL A 135 14.10 17.54 9.34
N THR A 136 15.13 18.05 10.01
CA THR A 136 15.77 17.39 11.16
C THR A 136 15.03 17.59 12.48
N GLU A 137 14.11 18.57 12.56
CA GLU A 137 13.30 18.80 13.75
C GLU A 137 12.15 17.77 13.82
N ASP A 138 12.18 16.87 14.80
CA ASP A 138 11.22 15.76 14.95
C ASP A 138 9.75 16.20 14.93
N LYS A 139 9.40 17.30 15.61
CA LYS A 139 8.03 17.81 15.67
C LYS A 139 7.55 18.33 14.31
N LYS A 140 8.42 19.01 13.57
CA LYS A 140 8.13 19.54 12.24
C LYS A 140 8.04 18.39 11.23
N TYR A 141 8.97 17.44 11.29
CA TYR A 141 8.95 16.23 10.48
C TYR A 141 7.67 15.44 10.70
N ALA A 142 7.27 15.14 11.95
CA ALA A 142 6.06 14.39 12.25
C ALA A 142 4.80 15.01 11.64
N LYS A 143 4.69 16.34 11.66
CA LYS A 143 3.56 17.06 11.04
C LYS A 143 3.57 16.93 9.50
N LEU A 144 4.71 17.15 8.87
CA LEU A 144 4.83 17.10 7.40
C LEU A 144 4.70 15.67 6.88
N MET A 145 5.26 14.69 7.58
CA MET A 145 5.08 13.27 7.31
C MET A 145 3.59 12.88 7.38
N ALA A 146 2.89 13.34 8.43
CA ALA A 146 1.46 13.07 8.57
C ALA A 146 0.64 13.67 7.42
N ILE A 147 1.01 14.83 6.90
CA ILE A 147 0.37 15.41 5.70
C ILE A 147 0.60 14.51 4.47
N LEU A 148 1.86 14.11 4.20
CA LEU A 148 2.18 13.27 3.04
C LEU A 148 1.45 11.92 3.09
N THR A 149 1.46 11.27 4.25
CA THR A 149 0.80 9.95 4.42
C THR A 149 -0.73 10.06 4.43
N SER A 150 -1.29 11.16 4.94
CA SER A 150 -2.74 11.41 4.90
C SER A 150 -3.22 11.63 3.47
N VAL A 151 -2.46 12.40 2.69
CA VAL A 151 -2.73 12.61 1.27
C VAL A 151 -2.69 11.28 0.53
N ASN A 152 -1.68 10.44 0.77
CA ASN A 152 -1.61 9.09 0.19
C ASN A 152 -2.88 8.27 0.48
N GLY A 153 -3.36 8.27 1.72
CA GLY A 153 -4.59 7.57 2.10
C GLY A 153 -5.87 8.21 1.56
N GLY A 154 -5.92 9.54 1.50
CA GLY A 154 -7.10 10.32 1.13
C GLY A 154 -7.42 10.32 -0.37
N ILE A 155 -6.40 10.30 -1.21
CA ILE A 155 -6.56 10.25 -2.67
C ILE A 155 -7.34 9.01 -3.10
N GLY A 156 -7.08 7.86 -2.48
CA GLY A 156 -7.70 6.59 -2.83
C GLY A 156 -9.25 6.55 -2.78
N GLY A 157 -9.90 7.63 -2.37
CA GLY A 157 -11.36 7.75 -2.43
C GLY A 157 -11.84 8.66 -3.57
N VAL A 158 -11.07 9.69 -3.87
CA VAL A 158 -11.40 10.66 -4.93
C VAL A 158 -11.00 10.10 -6.30
N ASP A 159 -9.83 9.49 -6.39
CA ASP A 159 -9.32 8.90 -7.63
C ASP A 159 -10.19 7.74 -8.14
N ALA A 160 -10.79 6.96 -7.25
CA ALA A 160 -11.71 5.89 -7.64
C ALA A 160 -12.96 6.44 -8.36
N ILE A 161 -13.49 7.60 -7.93
CA ILE A 161 -14.61 8.26 -8.62
C ILE A 161 -14.17 8.71 -10.01
N LEU A 162 -13.02 9.37 -10.10
CA LEU A 162 -12.46 9.83 -11.38
C LEU A 162 -12.17 8.65 -12.31
N GLY A 163 -11.58 7.57 -11.80
CA GLY A 163 -11.29 6.35 -12.56
C GLY A 163 -12.56 5.67 -13.09
N GLY A 164 -13.60 5.60 -12.28
CA GLY A 164 -14.90 5.06 -12.71
C GLY A 164 -15.58 5.90 -13.77
N TRP A 165 -15.54 7.23 -13.64
CA TRP A 165 -16.07 8.15 -14.64
C TRP A 165 -15.30 8.09 -15.96
N LEU A 166 -13.97 8.14 -15.91
CA LEU A 166 -13.12 8.02 -17.08
C LEU A 166 -13.34 6.69 -17.82
N ALA A 167 -13.30 5.59 -17.09
CA ALA A 167 -13.48 4.26 -17.68
C ALA A 167 -14.88 4.07 -18.27
N GLY A 168 -15.91 4.64 -17.65
CA GLY A 168 -17.29 4.56 -18.14
C GLY A 168 -17.57 5.44 -19.35
N THR A 169 -16.86 6.57 -19.49
CA THR A 169 -17.11 7.56 -20.55
C THR A 169 -16.16 7.39 -21.74
N PHE A 170 -14.86 7.16 -21.45
CA PHE A 170 -13.79 7.15 -22.47
C PHE A 170 -13.05 5.81 -22.58
N GLY A 171 -13.54 4.78 -21.87
CA GLY A 171 -12.89 3.48 -21.81
C GLY A 171 -11.71 3.43 -20.83
N PHE A 172 -11.25 2.21 -20.48
CA PHE A 172 -10.23 2.01 -19.44
C PHE A 172 -8.86 2.63 -19.80
N ARG A 173 -8.55 2.77 -21.07
CA ARG A 173 -7.28 3.35 -21.55
C ARG A 173 -7.10 4.80 -21.10
N SER A 174 -8.20 5.57 -21.00
CA SER A 174 -8.18 6.94 -20.52
C SER A 174 -7.65 7.08 -19.10
N VAL A 175 -7.93 6.10 -18.24
CA VAL A 175 -7.44 6.03 -16.87
C VAL A 175 -5.90 5.98 -16.84
N PHE A 176 -5.30 5.13 -17.67
CA PHE A 176 -3.85 5.04 -17.77
C PHE A 176 -3.20 6.30 -18.35
N TRP A 177 -3.84 6.97 -19.31
CA TRP A 177 -3.32 8.25 -19.85
C TRP A 177 -3.31 9.36 -18.80
N VAL A 178 -4.31 9.43 -17.93
CA VAL A 178 -4.30 10.36 -16.79
C VAL A 178 -3.15 10.04 -15.83
N MET A 179 -2.91 8.74 -15.56
CA MET A 179 -1.76 8.31 -14.74
C MET A 179 -0.42 8.72 -15.37
N VAL A 180 -0.28 8.61 -16.70
CA VAL A 180 0.90 9.11 -17.43
C VAL A 180 1.09 10.60 -17.18
N GLY A 181 0.04 11.41 -17.35
CA GLY A 181 0.08 12.85 -17.13
C GLY A 181 0.56 13.22 -15.71
N VAL A 182 0.01 12.55 -14.70
CA VAL A 182 0.42 12.78 -13.31
C VAL A 182 1.86 12.31 -13.05
N ALA A 183 2.29 11.19 -13.62
CA ALA A 183 3.67 10.72 -13.49
C ALA A 183 4.67 11.69 -14.15
N VAL A 184 4.34 12.23 -15.31
CA VAL A 184 5.16 13.25 -15.99
C VAL A 184 5.24 14.53 -15.17
N LEU A 185 4.12 14.99 -14.60
CA LEU A 185 4.11 16.13 -13.68
C LEU A 185 5.02 15.87 -12.46
N ALA A 186 4.92 14.69 -11.87
CA ALA A 186 5.77 14.30 -10.76
C ALA A 186 7.26 14.28 -11.13
N ILE A 187 7.61 13.77 -12.32
CA ILE A 187 9.00 13.79 -12.83
C ILE A 187 9.52 15.22 -12.90
N VAL A 188 8.74 16.15 -13.50
CA VAL A 188 9.15 17.55 -13.62
C VAL A 188 9.34 18.19 -12.24
N LEU A 189 8.38 18.02 -11.33
CA LEU A 189 8.45 18.62 -10.00
C LEU A 189 9.62 18.04 -9.17
N VAL A 190 9.83 16.73 -9.20
CA VAL A 190 10.96 16.09 -8.50
C VAL A 190 12.29 16.52 -9.12
N PHE A 191 12.38 16.60 -10.44
CA PHE A 191 13.59 17.07 -11.13
C PHE A 191 13.96 18.49 -10.72
N VAL A 192 12.98 19.39 -10.66
CA VAL A 192 13.21 20.81 -10.34
C VAL A 192 13.44 21.03 -8.84
N TYR A 193 12.61 20.46 -7.98
CA TYR A 193 12.54 20.84 -6.56
C TYR A 193 13.23 19.86 -5.60
N ALA A 194 13.40 18.58 -5.94
CA ALA A 194 14.13 17.67 -5.08
C ALA A 194 15.65 17.93 -5.18
N GLU A 195 16.33 17.82 -4.04
CA GLU A 195 17.78 17.86 -3.97
C GLU A 195 18.33 16.44 -4.00
N GLU A 196 19.53 16.27 -4.57
CA GLU A 196 20.20 14.98 -4.55
C GLU A 196 20.77 14.71 -3.15
N SER A 197 20.61 13.49 -2.67
CA SER A 197 21.32 13.06 -1.47
C SER A 197 22.76 12.73 -1.81
N THR A 198 23.68 13.04 -0.89
CA THR A 198 25.05 12.54 -1.00
C THR A 198 25.02 11.02 -0.97
N ALA A 199 25.59 10.39 -2.01
CA ALA A 199 25.73 8.94 -2.05
C ALA A 199 26.62 8.49 -0.87
N SER A 200 26.20 7.43 -0.20
CA SER A 200 27.02 6.85 0.87
C SER A 200 28.25 6.15 0.25
N GLU A 201 29.44 6.34 0.82
CA GLU A 201 30.66 5.61 0.43
C GLU A 201 30.60 4.10 0.75
N THR A 202 29.43 3.54 0.81
CA THR A 202 29.17 2.18 1.26
C THR A 202 29.20 1.17 0.14
N PRO A 203 29.40 -0.10 0.49
CA PRO A 203 29.69 -1.20 -0.41
C PRO A 203 28.55 -1.50 -1.41
N LYS A 204 28.92 -2.25 -2.45
CA LYS A 204 28.08 -2.65 -3.60
C LYS A 204 26.77 -3.30 -3.19
N MET A 205 25.72 -3.10 -3.98
CA MET A 205 24.42 -3.72 -3.82
C MET A 205 24.52 -5.24 -3.84
N ASP A 206 23.87 -5.93 -2.93
CA ASP A 206 23.73 -7.39 -2.93
C ASP A 206 22.65 -7.85 -3.92
N TRP A 207 23.04 -7.93 -5.20
CA TRP A 207 22.12 -8.40 -6.24
C TRP A 207 21.69 -9.85 -6.08
N VAL A 208 22.51 -10.71 -5.47
CA VAL A 208 22.17 -12.11 -5.24
C VAL A 208 21.10 -12.21 -4.17
N GLY A 209 21.24 -11.45 -3.08
CA GLY A 209 20.21 -11.32 -2.06
C GLY A 209 18.88 -10.76 -2.61
N VAL A 210 18.96 -9.68 -3.42
CA VAL A 210 17.77 -9.09 -4.07
C VAL A 210 17.04 -10.10 -4.94
N VAL A 211 17.75 -10.78 -5.86
CA VAL A 211 17.12 -11.72 -6.78
C VAL A 211 16.57 -12.94 -6.08
N SER A 212 17.30 -13.50 -5.11
CA SER A 212 16.81 -14.66 -4.35
C SER A 212 15.58 -14.34 -3.50
N LEU A 213 15.54 -13.16 -2.86
CA LEU A 213 14.37 -12.72 -2.10
C LEU A 213 13.17 -12.42 -3.00
N ALA A 214 13.40 -11.72 -4.12
CA ALA A 214 12.36 -11.44 -5.10
C ALA A 214 11.74 -12.73 -5.68
N ALA A 215 12.58 -13.71 -6.01
CA ALA A 215 12.13 -15.01 -6.51
C ALA A 215 11.40 -15.81 -5.42
N ALA A 216 11.84 -15.74 -4.16
CA ALA A 216 11.14 -16.37 -3.03
C ALA A 216 9.73 -15.78 -2.85
N PHE A 217 9.60 -14.46 -2.90
CA PHE A 217 8.30 -13.80 -2.83
C PHE A 217 7.40 -14.13 -4.02
N LEU A 218 7.96 -14.19 -5.23
CA LEU A 218 7.21 -14.57 -6.42
C LEU A 218 6.68 -16.01 -6.31
N ALA A 219 7.51 -16.95 -5.87
CA ALA A 219 7.10 -18.34 -5.68
C ALA A 219 6.02 -18.46 -4.59
N ALA A 220 6.20 -17.78 -3.45
CA ALA A 220 5.18 -17.74 -2.40
C ALA A 220 3.85 -17.15 -2.90
N TYR A 221 3.94 -16.09 -3.72
CA TYR A 221 2.77 -15.48 -4.35
C TYR A 221 2.05 -16.47 -5.28
N LEU A 222 2.78 -17.18 -6.15
CA LEU A 222 2.20 -18.17 -7.07
C LEU A 222 1.48 -19.28 -6.30
N ALA A 223 2.10 -19.80 -5.22
CA ALA A 223 1.48 -20.79 -4.35
C ALA A 223 0.15 -20.31 -3.77
N ILE A 224 0.10 -19.08 -3.27
CA ILE A 224 -1.13 -18.50 -2.72
C ILE A 224 -2.18 -18.30 -3.78
N ASN A 225 -1.79 -17.86 -4.97
CA ASN A 225 -2.70 -17.71 -6.10
C ASN A 225 -3.30 -19.05 -6.55
N GLU A 226 -2.53 -20.14 -6.49
CA GLU A 226 -3.03 -21.49 -6.79
C GLU A 226 -3.97 -21.97 -5.67
N ILE A 227 -3.65 -21.75 -4.39
CA ILE A 227 -4.51 -22.09 -3.25
C ILE A 227 -5.90 -21.45 -3.34
N GLN A 228 -5.99 -20.22 -3.89
CA GLN A 228 -7.29 -19.52 -4.07
C GLN A 228 -8.28 -20.28 -4.93
N LYS A 229 -7.82 -21.16 -5.82
CA LYS A 229 -8.68 -21.97 -6.70
C LYS A 229 -9.41 -23.06 -5.92
N LEU A 230 -9.08 -23.29 -4.63
CA LEU A 230 -9.70 -24.23 -3.69
C LEU A 230 -9.90 -25.64 -4.30
N GLY A 231 -11.14 -26.03 -4.61
CA GLY A 231 -11.47 -27.35 -5.13
C GLY A 231 -10.85 -27.71 -6.50
N SER A 232 -10.42 -26.69 -7.27
CA SER A 232 -9.73 -26.85 -8.56
C SER A 232 -8.22 -26.57 -8.46
N ALA A 233 -7.69 -26.37 -7.25
CA ALA A 233 -6.27 -26.11 -7.02
C ALA A 233 -5.41 -27.35 -7.31
N ASN A 234 -4.29 -27.13 -7.98
CA ASN A 234 -3.26 -28.15 -8.13
C ASN A 234 -2.36 -28.19 -6.90
N TRP A 235 -2.71 -28.99 -5.92
CA TRP A 235 -1.98 -29.10 -4.66
C TRP A 235 -0.52 -29.56 -4.82
N ALA A 236 -0.21 -30.33 -5.87
CA ALA A 236 1.19 -30.68 -6.17
C ALA A 236 1.98 -29.45 -6.61
N LEU A 237 1.40 -28.58 -7.43
CA LEU A 237 2.02 -27.31 -7.83
C LEU A 237 2.20 -26.39 -6.62
N VAL A 238 1.20 -26.26 -5.74
CA VAL A 238 1.30 -25.51 -4.49
C VAL A 238 2.48 -26.00 -3.62
N ALA A 239 2.61 -27.31 -3.46
CA ALA A 239 3.71 -27.88 -2.69
C ALA A 239 5.08 -27.54 -3.30
N VAL A 240 5.21 -27.65 -4.63
CA VAL A 240 6.44 -27.29 -5.35
C VAL A 240 6.77 -25.82 -5.17
N GLU A 241 5.81 -24.92 -5.34
CA GLU A 241 6.00 -23.48 -5.21
C GLU A 241 6.38 -23.07 -3.77
N ILE A 242 5.76 -23.69 -2.75
CA ILE A 242 6.15 -23.49 -1.34
C ILE A 242 7.59 -23.97 -1.08
N VAL A 243 7.97 -25.14 -1.62
CA VAL A 243 9.33 -25.64 -1.49
C VAL A 243 10.33 -24.71 -2.18
N ILE A 244 10.03 -24.25 -3.39
CA ILE A 244 10.86 -23.28 -4.10
C ILE A 244 11.00 -21.98 -3.29
N ALA A 245 9.90 -21.44 -2.77
CA ALA A 245 9.93 -20.25 -1.93
C ALA A 245 10.81 -20.45 -0.67
N ALA A 246 10.67 -21.58 0.00
CA ALA A 246 11.46 -21.90 1.18
C ALA A 246 12.96 -22.06 0.85
N VAL A 247 13.30 -22.77 -0.21
CA VAL A 247 14.68 -22.94 -0.67
C VAL A 247 15.30 -21.58 -1.03
N LEU A 248 14.61 -20.77 -1.81
CA LEU A 248 15.10 -19.44 -2.20
C LEU A 248 15.25 -18.52 -0.99
N PHE A 249 14.36 -18.60 0.00
CA PHE A 249 14.50 -17.86 1.25
C PHE A 249 15.71 -18.33 2.07
N VAL A 250 15.98 -19.64 2.11
CA VAL A 250 17.19 -20.18 2.74
C VAL A 250 18.46 -19.74 1.99
N VAL A 251 18.43 -19.71 0.67
CA VAL A 251 19.53 -19.17 -0.15
C VAL A 251 19.76 -17.69 0.20
N PHE A 252 18.70 -16.87 0.16
CA PHE A 252 18.74 -15.47 0.58
C PHE A 252 19.38 -15.33 1.98
N TRP A 253 18.88 -16.08 2.97
CA TRP A 253 19.36 -16.02 4.33
C TRP A 253 20.85 -16.38 4.47
N ASN A 254 21.33 -17.36 3.71
CA ASN A 254 22.74 -17.76 3.73
C ASN A 254 23.63 -16.74 3.01
N VAL A 255 23.14 -16.12 1.92
CA VAL A 255 23.85 -15.05 1.21
C VAL A 255 23.99 -13.84 2.13
N GLU A 256 22.89 -13.37 2.74
CA GLU A 256 22.89 -12.23 3.64
C GLU A 256 23.83 -12.39 4.85
N LYS A 257 23.94 -13.60 5.40
CA LYS A 257 24.87 -13.88 6.52
C LYS A 257 26.34 -13.78 6.12
N ARG A 258 26.68 -13.97 4.86
CA ARG A 258 28.06 -14.00 4.36
C ARG A 258 28.49 -12.67 3.72
N GLN A 259 27.54 -11.82 3.40
CA GLN A 259 27.83 -10.52 2.77
C GLN A 259 28.40 -9.52 3.79
N LYS A 260 29.43 -8.78 3.33
CA LYS A 260 30.01 -7.67 4.11
C LYS A 260 29.07 -6.48 4.23
N ALA A 261 28.17 -6.31 3.25
CA ALA A 261 27.15 -5.27 3.21
C ALA A 261 25.81 -5.87 2.79
N PRO A 262 25.16 -6.59 3.71
CA PRO A 262 23.89 -7.23 3.42
C PRO A 262 22.80 -6.17 3.15
N MET A 263 21.84 -6.52 2.29
CA MET A 263 20.67 -5.71 2.02
C MET A 263 19.80 -5.59 3.27
N VAL A 264 19.64 -6.72 3.97
CA VAL A 264 18.94 -6.84 5.25
C VAL A 264 19.89 -7.45 6.26
N THR A 265 20.46 -6.62 7.13
CA THR A 265 21.38 -7.13 8.15
C THR A 265 20.67 -8.16 9.03
N THR A 266 21.15 -9.39 9.04
CA THR A 266 20.54 -10.51 9.81
C THR A 266 20.44 -10.23 11.30
N HIS A 267 21.31 -9.33 11.81
CA HIS A 267 21.23 -8.81 13.17
C HIS A 267 19.92 -8.05 13.40
N TYR A 268 19.51 -7.18 12.46
CA TYR A 268 18.26 -6.42 12.56
C TYR A 268 17.02 -7.32 12.42
N LEU A 269 17.09 -8.37 11.60
CA LEU A 269 16.02 -9.36 11.51
C LEU A 269 15.75 -10.10 12.81
N LYS A 270 16.77 -10.26 13.68
CA LYS A 270 16.60 -10.82 15.02
C LYS A 270 16.00 -9.84 16.02
N GLN A 271 15.98 -8.55 15.71
CA GLN A 271 15.48 -7.55 16.62
C GLN A 271 13.95 -7.49 16.61
N ARG A 272 13.38 -7.31 17.81
CA ARG A 272 11.94 -7.21 18.05
C ARG A 272 11.27 -6.10 17.22
N ARG A 273 12.00 -5.00 16.94
CA ARG A 273 11.51 -3.85 16.17
C ARG A 273 11.18 -4.20 14.72
N THR A 274 11.94 -5.09 14.08
CA THR A 274 11.75 -5.49 12.69
C THR A 274 10.43 -6.24 12.50
N TRP A 275 10.19 -7.25 13.33
CA TRP A 275 8.98 -8.07 13.21
C TRP A 275 7.72 -7.36 13.71
N GLY A 276 7.84 -6.51 14.74
CA GLY A 276 6.72 -5.73 15.25
C GLY A 276 6.13 -4.81 14.19
N SER A 277 6.95 -4.05 13.46
CA SER A 277 6.44 -3.11 12.45
C SER A 277 6.03 -3.79 11.14
N ALA A 278 6.72 -4.85 10.71
CA ALA A 278 6.41 -5.57 9.49
C ALA A 278 5.13 -6.42 9.59
N ALA A 279 4.85 -7.00 10.74
CA ALA A 279 3.69 -7.86 10.95
C ALA A 279 2.35 -7.10 10.96
N ASP A 280 2.36 -5.80 11.24
CA ASP A 280 1.13 -5.00 11.34
C ASP A 280 0.54 -4.60 9.97
N HIS A 281 1.35 -4.60 8.90
CA HIS A 281 0.91 -4.16 7.58
C HIS A 281 0.01 -5.12 6.80
N PRO A 282 0.22 -6.44 6.80
CA PRO A 282 -0.52 -7.37 5.94
C PRO A 282 -2.04 -7.40 6.18
N ALA A 283 -2.48 -7.12 7.39
CA ALA A 283 -3.84 -7.38 7.82
C ALA A 283 -4.92 -6.42 7.27
N TYR A 284 -4.56 -5.37 6.58
CA TYR A 284 -5.50 -4.24 6.41
C TYR A 284 -6.00 -3.93 5.00
N HIS A 285 -5.18 -4.07 3.96
CA HIS A 285 -5.53 -3.60 2.60
C HIS A 285 -6.82 -4.23 2.03
N ASP A 286 -7.19 -5.36 2.56
CA ASP A 286 -8.31 -6.17 2.16
C ASP A 286 -9.70 -5.53 2.33
N ARG A 287 -9.87 -4.54 3.19
CA ARG A 287 -11.18 -3.98 3.50
C ARG A 287 -11.76 -3.06 2.44
N ARG A 288 -10.92 -2.30 1.71
CA ARG A 288 -11.40 -1.37 0.69
C ARG A 288 -12.14 -2.06 -0.45
N VAL A 289 -11.60 -3.18 -0.91
CA VAL A 289 -12.09 -3.85 -2.11
C VAL A 289 -13.36 -4.61 -1.87
N ARG A 290 -13.51 -5.25 -0.72
CA ARG A 290 -14.65 -6.11 -0.42
C ARG A 290 -15.98 -5.38 -0.22
N HIS A 291 -15.97 -4.17 0.29
CA HIS A 291 -17.19 -3.37 0.33
C HIS A 291 -17.71 -3.05 -1.06
N HIS A 292 -16.80 -2.80 -2.00
CA HIS A 292 -17.14 -2.48 -3.37
C HIS A 292 -17.68 -3.71 -4.15
N GLU A 293 -17.05 -4.86 -3.99
CA GLU A 293 -17.44 -6.11 -4.66
C GLU A 293 -18.79 -6.65 -4.16
N ARG A 294 -19.07 -6.53 -2.88
CA ARG A 294 -20.29 -7.02 -2.25
C ARG A 294 -21.55 -6.42 -2.86
N TYR A 295 -21.58 -5.12 -3.06
CA TYR A 295 -22.76 -4.46 -3.61
C TYR A 295 -22.92 -4.72 -5.11
N ARG A 296 -21.83 -4.98 -5.82
CA ARG A 296 -21.90 -5.45 -7.22
C ARG A 296 -22.52 -6.84 -7.34
N ALA A 297 -22.19 -7.75 -6.45
CA ALA A 297 -22.78 -9.09 -6.43
C ALA A 297 -24.28 -9.05 -6.09
N CYS A 298 -24.70 -8.23 -5.15
CA CYS A 298 -26.11 -8.03 -4.82
C CYS A 298 -26.91 -7.34 -5.93
N SER A 299 -26.31 -6.49 -6.75
CA SER A 299 -27.00 -5.84 -7.88
C SER A 299 -27.11 -6.70 -9.12
N ARG A 300 -26.29 -7.77 -9.26
CA ARG A 300 -26.29 -8.68 -10.42
C ARG A 300 -27.25 -9.87 -10.27
N SER A 301 -27.51 -10.34 -9.06
CA SER A 301 -28.53 -11.36 -8.83
C SER A 301 -29.91 -10.69 -8.91
N GLY A 302 -30.59 -10.82 -10.04
CA GLY A 302 -31.90 -10.24 -10.34
C GLY A 302 -33.04 -10.77 -9.48
N SER A 303 -32.80 -11.10 -8.22
CA SER A 303 -33.77 -11.50 -7.22
C SER A 303 -33.65 -10.53 -6.04
N GLN A 304 -34.55 -9.58 -5.96
CA GLN A 304 -34.96 -8.78 -4.80
C GLN A 304 -33.91 -8.66 -3.68
N SER A 305 -32.75 -8.06 -3.96
CA SER A 305 -31.82 -7.68 -2.91
C SER A 305 -32.30 -6.38 -2.23
N ARG A 306 -32.48 -6.44 -0.93
CA ARG A 306 -33.05 -5.38 -0.08
C ARG A 306 -32.41 -3.99 -0.17
N ALA A 307 -31.37 -3.78 -0.96
CA ALA A 307 -30.65 -2.51 -1.02
C ALA A 307 -30.60 -1.82 -2.40
N GLY A 308 -30.83 -2.51 -3.52
CA GLY A 308 -31.01 -1.92 -4.88
C GLY A 308 -30.03 -0.83 -5.34
N MET A 309 -28.85 -0.69 -4.73
CA MET A 309 -27.93 0.43 -4.96
C MET A 309 -26.95 0.14 -6.10
N SER A 310 -26.68 1.15 -6.95
CA SER A 310 -25.67 1.05 -7.99
C SER A 310 -24.24 0.99 -7.41
N ALA A 311 -23.31 0.37 -8.15
CA ALA A 311 -21.91 0.26 -7.73
C ALA A 311 -21.24 1.62 -7.47
N SER A 312 -21.64 2.67 -8.20
CA SER A 312 -21.18 4.03 -8.02
C SER A 312 -21.63 4.62 -6.69
N VAL A 313 -22.91 4.46 -6.32
CA VAL A 313 -23.46 4.91 -5.04
C VAL A 313 -22.76 4.23 -3.87
N VAL A 314 -22.49 2.95 -3.98
CA VAL A 314 -21.79 2.21 -2.92
C VAL A 314 -20.35 2.66 -2.78
N SER A 315 -19.63 2.85 -3.89
CA SER A 315 -18.27 3.39 -3.86
C SER A 315 -18.23 4.77 -3.22
N PHE A 316 -19.18 5.62 -3.59
CA PHE A 316 -19.32 6.96 -3.01
C PHE A 316 -19.63 6.91 -1.51
N ALA A 317 -20.51 6.01 -1.09
CA ALA A 317 -20.90 5.89 0.33
C ALA A 317 -19.84 5.21 1.22
N THR A 318 -18.88 4.50 0.65
CA THR A 318 -17.87 3.74 1.42
C THR A 318 -16.44 4.26 1.24
N LEU A 319 -15.95 4.35 0.02
CA LEU A 319 -14.56 4.73 -0.25
C LEU A 319 -14.31 6.22 -0.01
N THR A 320 -15.24 7.08 -0.44
CA THR A 320 -15.07 8.53 -0.32
C THR A 320 -15.07 9.00 1.14
N PRO A 321 -16.06 8.64 2.01
CA PRO A 321 -16.01 9.02 3.42
C PRO A 321 -14.79 8.48 4.15
N TYR A 322 -14.40 7.22 3.87
CA TYR A 322 -13.20 6.60 4.43
C TYR A 322 -11.93 7.41 4.11
N ALA A 323 -11.77 7.79 2.85
CA ALA A 323 -10.57 8.48 2.38
C ALA A 323 -10.51 9.93 2.86
N LEU A 324 -11.63 10.66 2.75
CA LEU A 324 -11.69 12.08 3.14
C LEU A 324 -11.50 12.26 4.64
N ILE A 325 -12.14 11.41 5.47
CA ILE A 325 -11.96 11.51 6.92
C ILE A 325 -10.55 11.08 7.33
N GLY A 326 -9.97 10.07 6.66
CA GLY A 326 -8.58 9.67 6.87
C GLY A 326 -7.59 10.80 6.55
N LEU A 327 -7.83 11.52 5.45
CA LEU A 327 -7.07 12.71 5.07
C LEU A 327 -7.19 13.82 6.13
N ALA A 328 -8.42 14.13 6.55
CA ALA A 328 -8.68 15.20 7.53
C ALA A 328 -8.11 14.87 8.92
N PHE A 329 -8.16 13.59 9.33
CA PHE A 329 -7.71 13.16 10.65
C PHE A 329 -6.21 12.94 10.75
N GLY A 330 -5.50 12.77 9.65
CA GLY A 330 -4.06 12.51 9.65
C GLY A 330 -3.21 13.54 10.40
N PRO A 331 -3.38 14.87 10.17
CA PRO A 331 -2.70 15.88 10.95
C PRO A 331 -2.98 15.79 12.46
N VAL A 332 -4.22 15.43 12.84
CA VAL A 332 -4.62 15.22 14.24
C VAL A 332 -3.85 14.04 14.84
N ALA A 333 -3.74 12.93 14.10
CA ALA A 333 -2.97 11.76 14.53
C ALA A 333 -1.49 12.10 14.72
N GLY A 334 -0.91 12.96 13.87
CA GLY A 334 0.45 13.46 14.03
C GLY A 334 0.64 14.26 15.33
N VAL A 335 -0.33 15.10 15.68
CA VAL A 335 -0.35 15.83 16.96
C VAL A 335 -0.52 14.88 18.15
N LEU A 336 -1.41 13.89 18.03
CA LEU A 336 -1.59 12.87 19.08
C LEU A 336 -0.30 12.04 19.27
N ALA A 337 0.38 11.68 18.20
CA ALA A 337 1.65 10.96 18.27
C ALA A 337 2.75 11.76 18.98
N SER A 338 2.79 13.07 18.80
CA SER A 338 3.75 13.94 19.49
C SER A 338 3.47 14.07 21.00
N LYS A 339 2.22 13.88 21.44
CA LYS A 339 1.80 13.95 22.86
C LYS A 339 1.85 12.61 23.57
N PHE A 340 1.33 11.56 22.94
CA PHE A 340 1.12 10.24 23.54
C PHE A 340 2.10 9.18 23.04
N GLY A 341 2.91 9.51 22.02
CA GLY A 341 3.83 8.60 21.35
C GLY A 341 3.17 7.73 20.27
N TYR A 342 3.96 7.36 19.26
CA TYR A 342 3.51 6.59 18.08
C TYR A 342 2.82 5.28 18.45
N ARG A 343 3.34 4.54 19.46
CA ARG A 343 2.81 3.23 19.86
C ARG A 343 1.40 3.29 20.46
N ALA A 344 1.14 4.25 21.33
CA ALA A 344 -0.17 4.40 21.95
C ALA A 344 -1.22 4.74 20.90
N VAL A 345 -0.92 5.67 20.01
CA VAL A 345 -1.81 6.09 18.93
C VAL A 345 -2.05 4.95 17.93
N LEU A 346 -1.01 4.18 17.56
CA LEU A 346 -1.14 2.97 16.73
C LEU A 346 -2.11 1.96 17.35
N ARG A 347 -1.89 1.59 18.61
CA ARG A 347 -2.72 0.59 19.31
C ARG A 347 -4.17 1.02 19.43
N THR A 348 -4.41 2.29 19.76
CA THR A 348 -5.77 2.84 19.79
C THR A 348 -6.42 2.76 18.41
N GLY A 349 -5.70 3.12 17.33
CA GLY A 349 -6.18 2.99 15.96
C GLY A 349 -6.55 1.55 15.61
N LEU A 350 -5.72 0.56 15.98
CA LEU A 350 -5.99 -0.86 15.73
C LEU A 350 -7.23 -1.36 16.49
N ILE A 351 -7.38 -1.01 17.77
CA ILE A 351 -8.56 -1.38 18.58
C ILE A 351 -9.83 -0.82 17.95
N VAL A 352 -9.85 0.47 17.64
CA VAL A 352 -11.02 1.10 17.00
C VAL A 352 -11.31 0.49 15.63
N SER A 353 -10.27 0.08 14.91
CA SER A 353 -10.44 -0.65 13.64
C SER A 353 -11.10 -2.02 13.83
N VAL A 354 -10.73 -2.78 14.86
CA VAL A 354 -11.40 -4.06 15.21
C VAL A 354 -12.88 -3.83 15.47
N VAL A 355 -13.21 -2.84 16.30
CA VAL A 355 -14.62 -2.47 16.60
C VAL A 355 -15.37 -2.08 15.31
N GLY A 356 -14.75 -1.29 14.43
CA GLY A 356 -15.34 -0.89 13.16
C GLY A 356 -15.66 -2.09 12.24
N VAL A 357 -14.82 -3.16 12.25
CA VAL A 357 -15.12 -4.37 11.46
C VAL A 357 -16.19 -5.23 12.11
N LEU A 358 -16.19 -5.36 13.42
CA LEU A 358 -17.26 -6.05 14.14
C LEU A 358 -18.63 -5.38 13.85
N PHE A 359 -18.66 -4.05 13.85
CA PHE A 359 -19.83 -3.31 13.38
C PHE A 359 -20.18 -3.62 11.92
N GLY A 360 -19.19 -3.81 11.05
CA GLY A 360 -19.39 -4.25 9.68
C GLY A 360 -20.08 -5.62 9.56
N ILE A 361 -19.79 -6.57 10.47
CA ILE A 361 -20.50 -7.86 10.53
C ILE A 361 -21.99 -7.63 10.83
N PHE A 362 -22.31 -6.74 11.76
CA PHE A 362 -23.70 -6.36 12.04
C PHE A 362 -24.38 -5.74 10.80
N VAL A 363 -23.72 -4.82 10.11
CA VAL A 363 -24.21 -4.19 8.87
C VAL A 363 -24.47 -5.22 7.76
N CYS A 364 -23.80 -6.37 7.79
CA CYS A 364 -24.06 -7.47 6.86
C CYS A 364 -25.47 -8.04 6.99
N ASN A 365 -26.03 -8.05 8.17
CA ASN A 365 -27.36 -8.57 8.44
C ASN A 365 -28.46 -7.51 8.27
N VAL A 366 -28.12 -6.23 8.49
CA VAL A 366 -29.05 -5.10 8.35
C VAL A 366 -28.44 -4.07 7.39
N PRO A 367 -28.56 -4.28 6.07
CA PRO A 367 -27.94 -3.41 5.09
C PRO A 367 -28.61 -2.02 5.07
N SER A 368 -27.84 -1.00 5.49
CA SER A 368 -28.23 0.40 5.46
C SER A 368 -27.09 1.24 4.90
N ILE A 369 -27.40 2.21 4.04
CA ILE A 369 -26.40 3.12 3.49
C ILE A 369 -25.72 3.95 4.60
N TRP A 370 -26.48 4.39 5.59
CA TRP A 370 -25.96 5.17 6.71
C TRP A 370 -25.04 4.34 7.60
N ALA A 371 -25.37 3.08 7.84
CA ALA A 371 -24.51 2.17 8.59
C ALA A 371 -23.18 1.91 7.87
N LEU A 372 -23.18 1.84 6.53
CA LEU A 372 -21.97 1.76 5.73
C LEU A 372 -21.12 3.01 5.82
N VAL A 373 -21.75 4.19 5.74
CA VAL A 373 -21.06 5.48 5.89
C VAL A 373 -20.41 5.58 7.27
N VAL A 374 -21.14 5.27 8.35
CA VAL A 374 -20.62 5.30 9.72
C VAL A 374 -19.42 4.35 9.88
N MET A 375 -19.53 3.13 9.36
CA MET A 375 -18.43 2.17 9.37
C MET A 375 -17.22 2.69 8.60
N SER A 376 -17.44 3.28 7.42
CA SER A 376 -16.39 3.85 6.58
C SER A 376 -15.67 5.00 7.26
N LEU A 377 -16.41 5.89 7.92
CA LEU A 377 -15.86 6.97 8.73
C LEU A 377 -15.02 6.43 9.90
N ALA A 378 -15.55 5.46 10.65
CA ALA A 378 -14.83 4.86 11.77
C ALA A 378 -13.51 4.23 11.34
N LEU A 379 -13.52 3.49 10.23
CA LEU A 379 -12.32 2.88 9.67
C LEU A 379 -11.37 3.91 9.04
N GLY A 380 -11.91 4.98 8.45
CA GLY A 380 -11.13 6.09 7.92
C GLY A 380 -10.32 6.79 9.00
N VAL A 381 -10.94 7.12 10.14
CA VAL A 381 -10.26 7.71 11.30
C VAL A 381 -9.23 6.73 11.89
N SER A 382 -9.66 5.50 12.18
CA SER A 382 -8.87 4.57 13.00
C SER A 382 -7.70 3.97 12.25
N TYR A 383 -7.84 3.75 10.96
CA TYR A 383 -6.76 3.17 10.18
C TYR A 383 -6.10 4.15 9.23
N ALA A 384 -6.81 4.69 8.24
CA ALA A 384 -6.20 5.58 7.24
C ALA A 384 -5.61 6.82 7.89
N GLY A 385 -6.36 7.44 8.82
CA GLY A 385 -5.96 8.63 9.55
C GLY A 385 -5.05 8.37 10.75
N THR A 386 -4.94 7.15 11.24
CA THR A 386 -4.19 6.88 12.49
C THR A 386 -3.18 5.75 12.32
N ALA A 387 -3.61 4.48 12.25
CA ALA A 387 -2.70 3.33 12.34
C ALA A 387 -1.68 3.28 11.19
N ASN A 388 -2.09 3.50 9.95
CA ASN A 388 -1.21 3.51 8.79
C ASN A 388 -0.13 4.60 8.88
N ILE A 389 -0.51 5.80 9.36
CA ILE A 389 0.42 6.91 9.53
C ILE A 389 1.45 6.58 10.61
N MET A 390 1.00 5.99 11.72
CA MET A 390 1.89 5.60 12.82
C MET A 390 2.87 4.51 12.43
N LEU A 391 2.45 3.52 11.63
CA LEU A 391 3.34 2.46 11.12
C LEU A 391 4.42 3.02 10.20
N ASN A 392 4.08 3.92 9.29
CA ASN A 392 5.06 4.60 8.45
C ASN A 392 6.04 5.44 9.27
N GLY A 393 5.54 6.18 10.27
CA GLY A 393 6.37 6.96 11.17
C GLY A 393 7.33 6.11 12.01
N LEU A 394 6.82 5.02 12.60
CA LEU A 394 7.64 4.07 13.36
C LEU A 394 8.71 3.40 12.49
N GLY A 395 8.38 3.07 11.24
CA GLY A 395 9.34 2.53 10.29
C GLY A 395 10.56 3.44 10.11
N ILE A 396 10.37 4.76 10.13
CA ILE A 396 11.49 5.72 9.98
C ILE A 396 12.21 5.93 11.30
N VAL A 397 11.48 6.23 12.36
CA VAL A 397 12.07 6.56 13.67
C VAL A 397 12.83 5.38 14.29
N LEU A 398 12.42 4.14 13.98
CA LEU A 398 13.07 2.92 14.45
C LEU A 398 14.14 2.37 13.50
N SER A 399 14.32 2.98 12.32
CA SER A 399 15.39 2.56 11.39
C SER A 399 16.77 2.82 11.97
N PRO A 400 17.74 1.93 11.71
CA PRO A 400 19.14 2.17 12.07
C PRO A 400 19.69 3.38 11.33
N GLU A 401 20.61 4.13 11.99
CA GLU A 401 21.24 5.32 11.39
C GLU A 401 22.11 4.97 10.17
N ASP A 402 22.76 3.82 10.20
CA ASP A 402 23.58 3.30 9.11
C ASP A 402 22.77 2.75 7.91
N ASN A 403 21.46 2.50 8.11
CA ASN A 403 20.56 2.03 7.05
C ASN A 403 19.14 2.62 7.21
N PRO A 404 18.93 3.91 6.97
CA PRO A 404 17.67 4.60 7.20
C PRO A 404 16.53 4.09 6.28
N GLY A 405 16.85 3.49 5.14
CA GLY A 405 15.90 2.90 4.20
C GLY A 405 15.38 1.52 4.59
N TYR A 406 15.98 0.84 5.58
CA TYR A 406 15.71 -0.54 5.93
C TYR A 406 14.26 -0.79 6.37
N LEU A 407 13.83 -0.21 7.48
CA LEU A 407 12.47 -0.42 8.00
C LEU A 407 11.37 0.18 7.11
N PRO A 408 11.53 1.40 6.55
CA PRO A 408 10.57 1.92 5.59
C PRO A 408 10.38 1.04 4.36
N GLY A 409 11.47 0.50 3.80
CA GLY A 409 11.42 -0.44 2.67
C GLY A 409 10.72 -1.74 3.04
N LEU A 410 11.06 -2.33 4.19
CA LEU A 410 10.43 -3.54 4.71
C LEU A 410 8.93 -3.33 4.99
N ASN A 411 8.55 -2.20 5.60
CA ASN A 411 7.16 -1.85 5.85
C ASN A 411 6.36 -1.72 4.54
N SER A 412 6.93 -1.05 3.54
CA SER A 412 6.28 -0.89 2.24
C SER A 412 6.15 -2.24 1.52
N GLY A 413 7.19 -3.08 1.57
CA GLY A 413 7.14 -4.46 1.05
C GLY A 413 6.05 -5.28 1.75
N ALA A 414 6.01 -5.27 3.08
CA ALA A 414 4.99 -5.97 3.87
C ALA A 414 3.58 -5.44 3.60
N PHE A 415 3.40 -4.12 3.46
CA PHE A 415 2.12 -3.51 3.09
C PHE A 415 1.63 -4.01 1.72
N ASN A 416 2.48 -3.98 0.69
CA ASN A 416 2.12 -4.39 -0.65
C ASN A 416 1.88 -5.92 -0.74
N LEU A 417 2.70 -6.73 -0.06
CA LEU A 417 2.45 -8.17 0.08
C LEU A 417 1.12 -8.44 0.78
N GLY A 418 0.88 -7.77 1.91
CA GLY A 418 -0.37 -7.88 2.64
C GLY A 418 -1.57 -7.50 1.79
N ALA A 419 -1.44 -6.46 0.96
CA ALA A 419 -2.45 -6.08 0.01
C ALA A 419 -2.77 -7.21 -0.99
N GLY A 420 -1.76 -7.81 -1.59
CA GLY A 420 -1.93 -8.94 -2.51
C GLY A 420 -2.52 -10.18 -1.82
N LEU A 421 -1.97 -10.56 -0.65
CA LEU A 421 -2.39 -11.72 0.12
C LEU A 421 -3.81 -11.62 0.66
N SER A 422 -4.22 -10.44 1.11
CA SER A 422 -5.54 -10.26 1.69
C SER A 422 -6.64 -10.46 0.66
N TYR A 423 -6.43 -10.03 -0.59
CA TYR A 423 -7.35 -10.36 -1.69
C TYR A 423 -7.51 -11.88 -1.82
N ALA A 424 -6.39 -12.60 -1.74
CA ALA A 424 -6.34 -14.03 -1.89
C ALA A 424 -7.11 -14.77 -0.79
N VAL A 425 -6.69 -14.57 0.45
CA VAL A 425 -7.17 -15.34 1.61
C VAL A 425 -8.65 -15.07 1.88
N LEU A 426 -9.05 -13.80 1.80
CA LEU A 426 -10.40 -13.44 2.18
C LEU A 426 -11.41 -13.70 1.04
N TYR A 427 -10.94 -13.67 -0.21
CA TYR A 427 -11.75 -14.10 -1.35
C TYR A 427 -11.97 -15.62 -1.32
N ALA A 428 -10.95 -16.40 -0.95
CA ALA A 428 -11.08 -17.84 -0.74
C ALA A 428 -12.08 -18.16 0.38
N ALA A 429 -11.97 -17.48 1.53
CA ALA A 429 -12.92 -17.63 2.63
C ALA A 429 -14.35 -17.26 2.21
N GLN A 430 -14.51 -16.14 1.49
CA GLN A 430 -15.80 -15.71 0.96
C GLN A 430 -16.42 -16.78 0.06
N ASN A 431 -15.66 -17.28 -0.90
CA ASN A 431 -16.16 -18.27 -1.86
C ASN A 431 -16.54 -19.59 -1.19
N ALA A 432 -15.70 -20.09 -0.27
CA ALA A 432 -15.96 -21.32 0.47
C ALA A 432 -17.28 -21.26 1.25
N PHE A 433 -17.52 -20.17 1.96
CA PHE A 433 -18.73 -20.01 2.77
C PHE A 433 -19.95 -19.54 1.97
N THR A 434 -19.75 -18.91 0.81
CA THR A 434 -20.85 -18.60 -0.10
C THR A 434 -21.45 -19.87 -0.69
N ALA A 435 -20.64 -20.87 -1.00
CA ALA A 435 -21.08 -22.16 -1.54
C ALA A 435 -21.97 -22.94 -0.54
N SER A 436 -21.73 -22.80 0.77
CA SER A 436 -22.46 -23.54 1.83
C SER A 436 -23.62 -22.77 2.45
N GLY A 437 -23.54 -21.44 2.55
CA GLY A 437 -24.48 -20.62 3.33
C GLY A 437 -25.00 -19.37 2.61
N GLY A 438 -24.74 -19.24 1.29
CA GLY A 438 -25.15 -18.07 0.51
C GLY A 438 -24.24 -16.86 0.66
N ALA A 439 -24.51 -15.81 -0.12
CA ALA A 439 -23.64 -14.63 -0.22
C ALA A 439 -23.37 -13.93 1.11
N THR A 440 -24.35 -13.83 1.99
CA THR A 440 -24.21 -13.17 3.32
C THR A 440 -23.20 -13.92 4.20
N SER A 441 -23.26 -15.27 4.22
CA SER A 441 -22.33 -16.11 4.99
C SER A 441 -20.90 -15.95 4.50
N GLY A 442 -20.68 -15.89 3.19
CA GLY A 442 -19.38 -15.64 2.60
C GLY A 442 -18.78 -14.29 3.04
N TYR A 443 -19.58 -13.24 3.06
CA TYR A 443 -19.13 -11.92 3.50
C TYR A 443 -18.83 -11.85 5.00
N ILE A 444 -19.65 -12.49 5.82
CA ILE A 444 -19.39 -12.60 7.27
C ILE A 444 -18.07 -13.33 7.51
N ALA A 445 -17.85 -14.47 6.85
CA ALA A 445 -16.62 -15.24 6.96
C ALA A 445 -15.38 -14.40 6.59
N ALA A 446 -15.46 -13.66 5.51
CA ALA A 446 -14.41 -12.74 5.13
C ALA A 446 -14.17 -11.63 6.18
N MET A 447 -15.21 -11.05 6.77
CA MET A 447 -15.06 -10.05 7.83
C MET A 447 -14.49 -10.63 9.12
N VAL A 448 -14.89 -11.85 9.50
CA VAL A 448 -14.30 -12.57 10.63
C VAL A 448 -12.80 -12.79 10.40
N GLY A 449 -12.40 -13.22 9.19
CA GLY A 449 -11.00 -13.29 8.80
C GLY A 449 -10.27 -11.95 8.99
N GLY A 450 -10.89 -10.84 8.61
CA GLY A 450 -10.36 -9.50 8.84
C GLY A 450 -10.20 -9.12 10.31
N VAL A 451 -11.13 -9.52 11.18
CA VAL A 451 -11.03 -9.34 12.65
C VAL A 451 -9.84 -10.13 13.21
N ILE A 452 -9.69 -11.40 12.79
CA ILE A 452 -8.56 -12.24 13.22
C ILE A 452 -7.24 -11.60 12.83
N LEU A 453 -7.09 -11.18 11.56
CA LEU A 453 -5.87 -10.53 11.08
C LEU A 453 -5.55 -9.25 11.84
N LEU A 454 -6.55 -8.43 12.19
CA LEU A 454 -6.33 -7.24 13.02
C LEU A 454 -5.97 -7.56 14.46
N GLY A 455 -6.55 -8.61 15.02
CA GLY A 455 -6.16 -9.10 16.33
C GLY A 455 -4.69 -9.53 16.34
N LEU A 456 -4.25 -10.23 15.30
CA LEU A 456 -2.83 -10.60 15.13
C LEU A 456 -1.95 -9.35 14.97
N ALA A 457 -2.38 -8.35 14.18
CA ALA A 457 -1.67 -7.09 14.05
C ALA A 457 -1.58 -6.36 15.40
N PHE A 458 -2.66 -6.31 16.17
CA PHE A 458 -2.62 -5.73 17.52
C PHE A 458 -1.63 -6.46 18.42
N CYS A 459 -1.62 -7.79 18.42
CA CYS A 459 -0.65 -8.59 19.19
C CYS A 459 0.79 -8.30 18.72
N ALA A 460 1.02 -8.21 17.41
CA ALA A 460 2.32 -7.85 16.86
C ALA A 460 2.75 -6.44 17.30
N SER A 461 1.82 -5.48 17.39
CA SER A 461 2.11 -4.12 17.85
C SER A 461 2.66 -4.05 19.29
N LEU A 462 2.37 -5.08 20.10
CA LEU A 462 2.92 -5.19 21.45
C LEU A 462 4.44 -5.46 21.44
N LEU A 463 4.94 -6.02 20.33
CA LEU A 463 6.36 -6.31 20.14
C LEU A 463 7.18 -5.08 19.75
N ILE A 464 6.55 -4.02 19.25
CA ILE A 464 7.25 -2.80 18.83
C ILE A 464 7.88 -2.11 20.04
N PRO A 465 9.21 -1.83 20.06
CA PRO A 465 9.87 -1.10 21.15
C PRO A 465 9.49 0.38 21.15
N LYS A 466 9.68 1.08 22.28
CA LYS A 466 9.53 2.54 22.31
C LYS A 466 10.70 3.20 21.58
N PRO A 467 10.44 4.27 20.79
CA PRO A 467 11.51 5.13 20.32
C PRO A 467 12.30 5.65 21.52
N GLY A 468 13.64 5.47 21.53
CA GLY A 468 14.50 5.87 22.64
C GLY A 468 14.88 4.76 23.66
N GLU A 469 14.21 3.60 23.67
CA GLU A 469 14.65 2.41 24.46
C GLU A 469 15.80 1.63 23.79
N GLN A 470 16.51 2.24 22.86
CA GLN A 470 17.50 1.59 21.98
C GLN A 470 18.96 1.88 22.37
N LYS A 471 19.21 2.25 23.61
CA LYS A 471 20.59 2.36 24.13
C LYS A 471 21.05 1.05 24.74
#